data_49736f4fb741b9ef2d0c80e19ff5f5d6
#
_entry.id   49736f4fb741b9ef2d0c80e19ff5f5d6
#
_cell.length_a   1.000
_cell.length_b   1.000
_cell.length_c   1.000
_cell.angle_alpha   90.00
_cell.angle_beta   90.00
_cell.angle_gamma   90.00
#
_symmetry.space_group_name_H-M   'P 1'
#
loop_
_entity.id
_entity.type
_entity.pdbx_description
1 polymer ?
#
loop_
_entity_poly.entity_id
_entity_poly.type
_entity_poly.pdbx_seq_one_letter_code
_entity_poly.pdbx_strand_id
1 'polypeptide(L)'
;MDIQLIDRIYESCFEPEIWPDVLDELGRIAGAPGASLFVSKGDALHCVASPEPRVRAERIVKEGWLRRGTIVARLFAQRHAGFLIDVEYFTPEELDREPIYRDLWRPQGVGWGMGTAIPIPTGENATIILSRPMEYGPFDRASANRLDEFRPHLARSVLISARLQLDRARVAGDALAALGIPALVFDETGKVLSANALIEEMTGYVHWRAFDRVSLKDRAADQLLRGAIAIIDSEKGSGVRSFPIRDAEAESTMVAHVIPVRLSARDVFLRCAGVLAMTAVTAPRAPPVELVQSLFDLTPTEARVARSLASGKTVEDIASDGGVSLNTVRTHVRGVLAKTGCGRQVEVVALLTGIAASRAAGPNLTD
;
A
#
# COMPACT_ATOMS: atom_id res chain seq x y z
N MET A 1 -12.51 18.28 30.35
CA MET A 1 -11.82 17.75 29.15
C MET A 1 -10.84 16.65 29.61
N ASP A 2 -10.96 15.44 29.11
CA ASP A 2 -10.11 14.31 29.48
C ASP A 2 -8.80 14.36 28.64
N ILE A 3 -7.68 14.70 29.30
CA ILE A 3 -6.37 14.84 28.66
C ILE A 3 -5.87 13.47 28.15
N GLN A 4 -6.15 12.38 28.89
CA GLN A 4 -5.71 11.04 28.48
C GLN A 4 -6.38 10.59 27.18
N LEU A 5 -7.67 10.92 27.00
CA LEU A 5 -8.35 10.63 25.74
C LEU A 5 -7.77 11.46 24.58
N ILE A 6 -7.40 12.72 24.84
CA ILE A 6 -6.76 13.56 23.81
C ILE A 6 -5.42 12.96 23.38
N ASP A 7 -4.60 12.52 24.33
CA ASP A 7 -3.31 11.88 24.02
C ASP A 7 -3.54 10.63 23.17
N ARG A 8 -4.49 9.75 23.51
CA ARG A 8 -4.84 8.56 22.75
C ARG A 8 -5.39 8.88 21.35
N ILE A 9 -6.15 9.97 21.20
CA ILE A 9 -6.60 10.44 19.89
C ILE A 9 -5.40 10.80 18.99
N TYR A 10 -4.34 11.39 19.54
CA TYR A 10 -3.15 11.68 18.75
C TYR A 10 -2.25 10.45 18.55
N GLU A 11 -2.13 9.57 19.53
CA GLU A 11 -1.41 8.30 19.39
C GLU A 11 -2.00 7.44 18.27
N SER A 12 -3.33 7.44 18.11
CA SER A 12 -4.01 6.70 17.04
C SER A 12 -3.61 7.12 15.62
N CYS A 13 -2.93 8.28 15.44
CA CYS A 13 -2.34 8.66 14.16
C CYS A 13 -1.18 7.75 13.76
N PHE A 14 -0.43 7.27 14.75
CA PHE A 14 0.78 6.48 14.56
C PHE A 14 0.48 4.98 14.72
N GLU A 15 -0.43 4.65 15.62
CA GLU A 15 -0.88 3.31 15.98
C GLU A 15 -2.39 3.17 15.72
N PRO A 16 -2.81 2.84 14.49
CA PRO A 16 -4.24 2.74 14.13
C PRO A 16 -5.04 1.72 14.96
N GLU A 17 -4.34 0.78 15.58
CA GLU A 17 -4.90 -0.21 16.48
C GLU A 17 -5.56 0.39 17.72
N ILE A 18 -5.22 1.62 18.09
CA ILE A 18 -5.80 2.35 19.23
C ILE A 18 -7.19 2.92 18.91
N TRP A 19 -7.53 3.11 17.63
CA TRP A 19 -8.83 3.68 17.25
C TRP A 19 -10.04 3.00 17.89
N PRO A 20 -10.15 1.67 17.97
CA PRO A 20 -11.28 1.02 18.62
C PRO A 20 -11.51 1.47 20.07
N ASP A 21 -10.42 1.66 20.81
CA ASP A 21 -10.48 2.09 22.20
C ASP A 21 -10.87 3.56 22.34
N VAL A 22 -10.36 4.43 21.44
CA VAL A 22 -10.78 5.85 21.36
C VAL A 22 -12.27 5.93 21.06
N LEU A 23 -12.77 5.13 20.12
CA LEU A 23 -14.18 5.10 19.74
C LEU A 23 -15.07 4.54 20.86
N ASP A 24 -14.58 3.60 21.66
CA ASP A 24 -15.26 3.08 22.82
C ASP A 24 -15.43 4.15 23.90
N GLU A 25 -14.35 4.90 24.16
CA GLU A 25 -14.36 6.02 25.11
C GLU A 25 -15.35 7.12 24.69
N LEU A 26 -15.34 7.51 23.41
CA LEU A 26 -16.32 8.45 22.87
C LEU A 26 -17.75 7.95 23.05
N GLY A 27 -17.98 6.65 22.83
CA GLY A 27 -19.26 6.00 23.10
C GLY A 27 -19.68 6.18 24.55
N ARG A 28 -18.80 5.87 25.52
CA ARG A 28 -19.08 6.00 26.96
C ARG A 28 -19.41 7.44 27.35
N ILE A 29 -18.67 8.43 26.85
CA ILE A 29 -18.94 9.85 27.11
C ILE A 29 -20.33 10.26 26.62
N ALA A 30 -20.80 9.72 25.51
CA ALA A 30 -22.09 10.02 24.92
C ALA A 30 -23.25 9.16 25.46
N GLY A 31 -22.97 8.15 26.28
CA GLY A 31 -23.97 7.16 26.71
C GLY A 31 -24.43 6.26 25.56
N ALA A 32 -23.52 5.89 24.69
CA ALA A 32 -23.70 4.92 23.60
C ALA A 32 -22.84 3.66 23.85
N PRO A 33 -23.22 2.49 23.30
CA PRO A 33 -22.43 1.26 23.41
C PRO A 33 -21.06 1.33 22.75
N GLY A 34 -20.81 2.37 21.94
CA GLY A 34 -19.57 2.61 21.25
C GLY A 34 -19.75 3.55 20.07
N ALA A 35 -18.69 3.65 19.24
CA ALA A 35 -18.69 4.48 18.05
C ALA A 35 -18.02 3.76 16.86
N SER A 36 -18.27 4.27 15.65
CA SER A 36 -17.67 3.80 14.42
C SER A 36 -17.13 4.98 13.64
N LEU A 37 -15.89 4.86 13.13
CA LEU A 37 -15.27 5.79 12.20
C LEU A 37 -15.33 5.19 10.80
N PHE A 38 -15.95 5.91 9.87
CA PHE A 38 -15.99 5.58 8.44
C PHE A 38 -15.16 6.58 7.66
N VAL A 39 -14.35 6.09 6.74
CA VAL A 39 -13.59 6.93 5.81
C VAL A 39 -13.98 6.56 4.39
N SER A 40 -14.42 7.53 3.61
CA SER A 40 -14.87 7.33 2.23
C SER A 40 -14.10 8.24 1.25
N LYS A 41 -13.84 7.71 0.03
CA LYS A 41 -13.34 8.46 -1.13
C LYS A 41 -13.89 7.84 -2.40
N GLY A 42 -14.69 8.60 -3.16
CA GLY A 42 -15.39 8.02 -4.31
C GLY A 42 -16.20 6.80 -3.90
N ASP A 43 -15.88 5.65 -4.50
CA ASP A 43 -16.56 4.37 -4.21
C ASP A 43 -15.93 3.55 -3.09
N ALA A 44 -14.77 3.92 -2.59
CA ALA A 44 -14.14 3.25 -1.47
C ALA A 44 -14.78 3.69 -0.14
N LEU A 45 -15.02 2.73 0.75
CA LEU A 45 -15.54 2.95 2.10
C LEU A 45 -14.86 1.97 3.05
N HIS A 46 -14.20 2.49 4.05
CA HIS A 46 -13.53 1.73 5.10
C HIS A 46 -14.10 2.10 6.47
N CYS A 47 -13.98 1.22 7.43
CA CYS A 47 -14.39 1.50 8.80
C CYS A 47 -13.45 0.90 9.84
N VAL A 48 -13.42 1.57 10.98
CA VAL A 48 -12.97 1.01 12.25
C VAL A 48 -14.04 1.31 13.30
N ALA A 49 -14.25 0.41 14.23
CA ALA A 49 -15.28 0.56 15.23
C ALA A 49 -14.83 -0.03 16.57
N SER A 50 -15.40 0.49 17.65
CA SER A 50 -15.30 -0.14 18.97
C SER A 50 -15.96 -1.53 18.98
N PRO A 51 -15.71 -2.36 19.99
CA PRO A 51 -16.10 -3.78 19.95
C PRO A 51 -17.59 -4.03 19.68
N GLU A 52 -18.49 -3.27 20.31
CA GLU A 52 -19.93 -3.50 20.17
C GLU A 52 -20.45 -3.21 18.75
N PRO A 53 -20.25 -2.02 18.14
CA PRO A 53 -20.80 -1.73 16.82
C PRO A 53 -20.01 -2.38 15.67
N ARG A 54 -18.89 -3.07 15.91
CA ARG A 54 -17.98 -3.58 14.88
C ARG A 54 -18.67 -4.39 13.80
N VAL A 55 -19.42 -5.43 14.18
CA VAL A 55 -20.09 -6.32 13.22
C VAL A 55 -21.08 -5.53 12.35
N ARG A 56 -21.78 -4.58 12.96
CA ARG A 56 -22.72 -3.70 12.27
C ARG A 56 -22.00 -2.74 11.33
N ALA A 57 -20.88 -2.16 11.76
CA ALA A 57 -20.04 -1.26 10.93
C ALA A 57 -19.46 -1.99 9.71
N GLU A 58 -18.93 -3.20 9.88
CA GLU A 58 -18.43 -4.03 8.78
C GLU A 58 -19.56 -4.37 7.79
N ARG A 59 -20.75 -4.67 8.27
CA ARG A 59 -21.92 -4.90 7.43
C ARG A 59 -22.35 -3.65 6.66
N ILE A 60 -22.28 -2.46 7.30
CA ILE A 60 -22.55 -1.18 6.66
C ILE A 60 -21.63 -0.96 5.46
N VAL A 61 -20.33 -1.26 5.61
CA VAL A 61 -19.35 -1.16 4.53
C VAL A 61 -19.63 -2.18 3.45
N LYS A 62 -19.73 -3.47 3.80
CA LYS A 62 -19.91 -4.58 2.87
C LYS A 62 -21.16 -4.45 2.00
N GLU A 63 -22.26 -3.99 2.58
CA GLU A 63 -23.56 -3.85 1.91
C GLU A 63 -23.79 -2.43 1.36
N GLY A 64 -22.89 -1.47 1.61
CA GLY A 64 -22.95 -0.10 1.09
C GLY A 64 -24.09 0.74 1.66
N TRP A 65 -24.50 0.51 2.92
CA TRP A 65 -25.65 1.16 3.53
C TRP A 65 -25.57 2.69 3.58
N LEU A 66 -24.38 3.26 3.82
CA LEU A 66 -24.21 4.72 3.88
C LEU A 66 -24.50 5.44 2.56
N ARG A 67 -24.58 4.70 1.44
CA ARG A 67 -24.88 5.24 0.10
C ARG A 67 -26.32 5.06 -0.32
N ARG A 68 -27.09 4.21 0.37
CA ARG A 68 -28.48 3.89 0.02
C ARG A 68 -29.47 4.96 0.46
N GLY A 69 -29.03 5.82 1.40
CA GLY A 69 -29.87 6.85 1.99
C GLY A 69 -29.25 8.24 1.91
N THR A 70 -29.80 9.18 2.64
CA THR A 70 -29.41 10.59 2.65
C THR A 70 -28.65 11.01 3.91
N ILE A 71 -28.53 10.14 4.91
CA ILE A 71 -28.03 10.49 6.24
C ILE A 71 -26.64 11.15 6.21
N VAL A 72 -25.67 10.55 5.50
CA VAL A 72 -24.31 11.08 5.39
C VAL A 72 -24.29 12.38 4.60
N ALA A 73 -25.01 12.43 3.48
CA ALA A 73 -25.11 13.63 2.64
C ALA A 73 -25.71 14.81 3.42
N ARG A 74 -26.79 14.56 4.19
CA ARG A 74 -27.42 15.58 5.04
C ARG A 74 -26.50 16.02 6.16
N LEU A 75 -25.75 15.08 6.80
CA LEU A 75 -24.78 15.42 7.83
C LEU A 75 -23.70 16.38 7.30
N PHE A 76 -23.13 16.10 6.12
CA PHE A 76 -22.17 16.99 5.47
C PHE A 76 -22.77 18.33 5.05
N ALA A 77 -24.04 18.34 4.61
CA ALA A 77 -24.75 19.55 4.18
C ALA A 77 -24.95 20.56 5.32
N GLN A 78 -24.99 20.10 6.58
CA GLN A 78 -25.11 20.98 7.75
C GLN A 78 -23.89 21.87 7.96
N ARG A 79 -22.71 21.49 7.40
CA ARG A 79 -21.43 22.22 7.57
C ARG A 79 -21.11 22.58 9.03
N HIS A 80 -21.57 21.76 9.95
CA HIS A 80 -21.41 21.95 11.39
C HIS A 80 -20.10 21.31 11.86
N ALA A 81 -19.31 22.08 12.62
CA ALA A 81 -18.03 21.61 13.14
C ALA A 81 -18.15 20.92 14.51
N GLY A 82 -19.22 20.16 14.73
CA GLY A 82 -19.52 19.46 15.95
C GLY A 82 -20.25 18.15 15.66
N PHE A 83 -20.76 17.50 16.73
CA PHE A 83 -21.64 16.36 16.64
C PHE A 83 -23.09 16.82 16.52
N LEU A 84 -23.80 16.24 15.56
CA LEU A 84 -25.22 16.46 15.31
C LEU A 84 -26.00 15.21 15.64
N ILE A 85 -27.15 15.42 16.29
CA ILE A 85 -28.11 14.37 16.61
C ILE A 85 -29.06 14.23 15.44
N ASP A 86 -29.37 13.01 14.99
CA ASP A 86 -30.16 12.79 13.78
C ASP A 86 -31.53 13.48 13.83
N VAL A 87 -32.16 13.57 15.00
CA VAL A 87 -33.44 14.28 15.18
C VAL A 87 -33.34 15.81 15.04
N GLU A 88 -32.15 16.38 14.87
CA GLU A 88 -31.98 17.83 14.66
C GLU A 88 -32.08 18.20 13.17
N TYR A 89 -31.86 17.24 12.27
CA TYR A 89 -31.88 17.47 10.83
C TYR A 89 -32.73 16.45 10.03
N PHE A 90 -33.45 15.56 10.76
CA PHE A 90 -34.49 14.70 10.26
C PHE A 90 -35.73 14.79 11.12
N THR A 91 -36.90 14.71 10.51
CA THR A 91 -38.14 14.42 11.26
C THR A 91 -38.21 12.92 11.60
N PRO A 92 -39.03 12.51 12.60
CA PRO A 92 -39.22 11.09 12.90
C PRO A 92 -39.65 10.27 11.68
N GLU A 93 -40.56 10.82 10.86
CA GLU A 93 -41.09 10.17 9.66
C GLU A 93 -40.01 10.05 8.56
N GLU A 94 -39.07 10.99 8.48
CA GLU A 94 -37.94 10.92 7.57
C GLU A 94 -36.94 9.86 8.03
N LEU A 95 -36.63 9.78 9.35
CA LEU A 95 -35.76 8.75 9.89
C LEU A 95 -36.33 7.34 9.65
N ASP A 96 -37.63 7.15 9.81
CA ASP A 96 -38.26 5.85 9.56
C ASP A 96 -38.28 5.47 8.07
N ARG A 97 -38.06 6.43 7.15
CA ARG A 97 -37.90 6.19 5.71
C ARG A 97 -36.44 5.99 5.29
N GLU A 98 -35.49 6.44 6.09
CA GLU A 98 -34.07 6.25 5.80
C GLU A 98 -33.72 4.76 5.75
N PRO A 99 -33.13 4.27 4.64
CA PRO A 99 -32.89 2.84 4.45
C PRO A 99 -32.07 2.21 5.56
N ILE A 100 -31.03 2.89 6.07
CA ILE A 100 -30.20 2.36 7.15
C ILE A 100 -30.98 2.20 8.46
N TYR A 101 -31.88 3.14 8.76
CA TYR A 101 -32.76 3.04 9.93
C TYR A 101 -33.78 1.94 9.75
N ARG A 102 -34.54 1.96 8.66
CA ARG A 102 -35.66 1.05 8.42
C ARG A 102 -35.22 -0.41 8.29
N ASP A 103 -34.17 -0.67 7.49
CA ASP A 103 -33.84 -2.01 7.04
C ASP A 103 -32.65 -2.63 7.80
N LEU A 104 -31.82 -1.82 8.48
CA LEU A 104 -30.67 -2.31 9.23
C LEU A 104 -30.75 -2.03 10.73
N TRP A 105 -30.95 -0.78 11.15
CA TRP A 105 -30.86 -0.40 12.56
C TRP A 105 -32.08 -0.80 13.39
N ARG A 106 -33.29 -0.44 12.93
CA ARG A 106 -34.55 -0.77 13.65
C ARG A 106 -34.71 -2.27 13.90
N PRO A 107 -34.48 -3.17 12.92
CA PRO A 107 -34.56 -4.62 13.16
C PRO A 107 -33.53 -5.14 14.18
N GLN A 108 -32.46 -4.40 14.44
CA GLN A 108 -31.43 -4.73 15.44
C GLN A 108 -31.65 -3.99 16.78
N GLY A 109 -32.76 -3.33 16.97
CA GLY A 109 -33.08 -2.58 18.19
C GLY A 109 -32.38 -1.22 18.32
N VAL A 110 -31.61 -0.79 17.28
CA VAL A 110 -30.96 0.53 17.26
C VAL A 110 -31.96 1.60 16.88
N GLY A 111 -32.09 2.59 17.76
CA GLY A 111 -33.12 3.62 17.63
C GLY A 111 -32.63 4.98 17.19
N TRP A 112 -31.43 5.35 17.58
CA TRP A 112 -30.99 6.73 17.55
C TRP A 112 -29.53 6.83 17.11
N GLY A 113 -29.23 7.88 16.35
CA GLY A 113 -27.89 8.18 15.87
C GLY A 113 -27.44 9.58 16.22
N MET A 114 -26.13 9.74 16.28
CA MET A 114 -25.43 11.01 16.41
C MET A 114 -24.12 10.89 15.64
N GLY A 115 -23.69 11.93 14.94
CA GLY A 115 -22.45 11.87 14.19
C GLY A 115 -21.80 13.20 13.91
N THR A 116 -20.56 13.16 13.46
CA THR A 116 -19.82 14.31 12.96
C THR A 116 -19.16 13.99 11.62
N ALA A 117 -19.14 14.99 10.73
CA ALA A 117 -18.49 14.92 9.43
C ALA A 117 -17.18 15.71 9.44
N ILE A 118 -16.12 15.12 8.90
CA ILE A 118 -14.78 15.68 8.82
C ILE A 118 -14.31 15.57 7.38
N PRO A 119 -14.46 16.61 6.54
CA PRO A 119 -13.88 16.62 5.22
C PRO A 119 -12.36 16.73 5.32
N ILE A 120 -11.64 15.88 4.57
CA ILE A 120 -10.19 15.84 4.53
C ILE A 120 -9.72 16.51 3.24
N PRO A 121 -8.72 17.42 3.27
CA PRO A 121 -8.26 18.15 2.08
C PRO A 121 -7.75 17.27 0.94
N THR A 122 -7.35 16.03 1.22
CA THR A 122 -6.93 15.03 0.23
C THR A 122 -8.10 14.39 -0.53
N GLY A 123 -9.34 14.84 -0.23
CA GLY A 123 -10.57 14.43 -0.91
C GLY A 123 -11.29 13.25 -0.26
N GLU A 124 -10.81 12.81 0.90
CA GLU A 124 -11.53 11.86 1.75
C GLU A 124 -12.58 12.58 2.60
N ASN A 125 -13.55 11.79 3.05
CA ASN A 125 -14.54 12.19 4.03
C ASN A 125 -14.51 11.20 5.20
N ALA A 126 -14.22 11.67 6.39
CA ALA A 126 -14.35 10.88 7.60
C ALA A 126 -15.66 11.22 8.31
N THR A 127 -16.33 10.20 8.81
CA THR A 127 -17.60 10.33 9.55
C THR A 127 -17.50 9.46 10.80
N ILE A 128 -17.68 10.06 11.97
CA ILE A 128 -17.79 9.32 13.23
C ILE A 128 -19.27 9.24 13.58
N ILE A 129 -19.75 8.01 13.75
CA ILE A 129 -21.16 7.72 14.02
C ILE A 129 -21.27 6.96 15.35
N LEU A 130 -22.11 7.45 16.22
CA LEU A 130 -22.55 6.78 17.43
C LEU A 130 -24.01 6.38 17.23
N SER A 131 -24.35 5.21 17.74
CA SER A 131 -25.73 4.73 17.72
C SER A 131 -26.07 4.10 19.06
N ARG A 132 -27.34 4.18 19.45
CA ARG A 132 -27.79 3.57 20.70
C ARG A 132 -29.14 2.90 20.57
N PRO A 133 -29.48 1.94 21.48
CA PRO A 133 -30.73 1.24 21.47
C PRO A 133 -31.96 2.17 21.56
N MET A 134 -33.05 1.71 20.98
CA MET A 134 -34.31 2.46 20.94
C MET A 134 -34.84 2.82 22.34
N GLU A 135 -34.65 1.93 23.29
CA GLU A 135 -35.11 2.08 24.68
C GLU A 135 -34.47 3.24 25.43
N TYR A 136 -33.28 3.67 25.01
CA TYR A 136 -32.56 4.81 25.64
C TYR A 136 -33.05 6.19 25.17
N GLY A 137 -33.96 6.24 24.20
CA GLY A 137 -34.41 7.50 23.59
C GLY A 137 -33.33 8.20 22.76
N PRO A 138 -33.62 9.36 22.13
CA PRO A 138 -32.67 10.13 21.35
C PRO A 138 -31.50 10.67 22.20
N PHE A 139 -30.34 10.90 21.59
CA PHE A 139 -29.26 11.62 22.24
C PHE A 139 -29.73 13.01 22.65
N ASP A 140 -29.17 13.54 23.72
CA ASP A 140 -29.39 14.93 24.15
C ASP A 140 -28.24 15.83 23.69
N ARG A 141 -28.51 17.13 23.62
CA ARG A 141 -27.49 18.13 23.21
C ARG A 141 -26.32 18.19 24.19
N ALA A 142 -26.52 17.85 25.47
CA ALA A 142 -25.43 17.80 26.44
C ALA A 142 -24.43 16.72 26.11
N SER A 143 -24.88 15.57 25.62
CA SER A 143 -23.98 14.49 25.14
C SER A 143 -23.19 14.92 23.90
N ALA A 144 -23.84 15.58 22.93
CA ALA A 144 -23.17 16.12 21.77
C ALA A 144 -22.12 17.19 22.16
N ASN A 145 -22.45 18.12 23.03
CA ASN A 145 -21.54 19.16 23.50
C ASN A 145 -20.31 18.57 24.21
N ARG A 146 -20.45 17.47 24.98
CA ARG A 146 -19.28 16.78 25.57
C ARG A 146 -18.36 16.22 24.50
N LEU A 147 -18.89 15.68 23.42
CA LEU A 147 -18.08 15.18 22.29
C LEU A 147 -17.48 16.31 21.45
N ASP A 148 -18.14 17.45 21.40
CA ASP A 148 -17.64 18.62 20.66
C ASP A 148 -16.30 19.15 21.20
N GLU A 149 -16.01 18.91 22.50
CA GLU A 149 -14.69 19.22 23.08
C GLU A 149 -13.57 18.42 22.42
N PHE A 150 -13.82 17.19 21.97
CA PHE A 150 -12.84 16.32 21.33
C PHE A 150 -12.81 16.45 19.80
N ARG A 151 -13.87 17.00 19.22
CA ARG A 151 -14.03 17.08 17.78
C ARG A 151 -12.85 17.77 17.05
N PRO A 152 -12.23 18.87 17.54
CA PRO A 152 -11.04 19.47 16.92
C PRO A 152 -9.81 18.54 16.94
N HIS A 153 -9.65 17.75 18.00
CA HIS A 153 -8.57 16.77 18.13
C HIS A 153 -8.78 15.60 17.18
N LEU A 154 -10.01 15.07 17.09
CA LEU A 154 -10.39 14.04 16.13
C LEU A 154 -10.14 14.48 14.69
N ALA A 155 -10.51 15.72 14.33
CA ALA A 155 -10.28 16.24 12.99
C ALA A 155 -8.80 16.33 12.64
N ARG A 156 -7.96 16.78 13.59
CA ARG A 156 -6.50 16.84 13.40
C ARG A 156 -5.90 15.45 13.30
N SER A 157 -6.30 14.53 14.17
CA SER A 157 -5.83 13.14 14.16
C SER A 157 -6.15 12.47 12.83
N VAL A 158 -7.38 12.57 12.35
CA VAL A 158 -7.80 12.05 11.04
C VAL A 158 -6.95 12.64 9.90
N LEU A 159 -6.69 13.96 9.92
CA LEU A 159 -5.85 14.62 8.92
C LEU A 159 -4.40 14.15 8.99
N ILE A 160 -3.83 14.02 10.19
CA ILE A 160 -2.45 13.54 10.38
C ILE A 160 -2.35 12.10 9.89
N SER A 161 -3.29 11.23 10.26
CA SER A 161 -3.33 9.83 9.79
C SER A 161 -3.33 9.75 8.26
N ALA A 162 -4.20 10.51 7.59
CA ALA A 162 -4.26 10.53 6.13
C ALA A 162 -2.94 11.01 5.47
N ARG A 163 -2.25 12.00 6.06
CA ARG A 163 -0.95 12.47 5.58
C ARG A 163 0.16 11.44 5.79
N LEU A 164 0.24 10.86 6.98
CA LEU A 164 1.26 9.85 7.30
C LEU A 164 1.20 8.65 6.35
N GLN A 165 0.00 8.26 5.91
CA GLN A 165 -0.15 7.17 4.97
C GLN A 165 0.40 7.51 3.59
N LEU A 166 0.18 8.73 3.09
CA LEU A 166 0.80 9.20 1.84
C LEU A 166 2.33 9.23 1.94
N ASP A 167 2.85 9.71 3.06
CA ASP A 167 4.30 9.78 3.27
C ASP A 167 4.92 8.39 3.36
N ARG A 168 4.27 7.43 4.02
CA ARG A 168 4.71 6.01 4.04
C ARG A 168 4.76 5.40 2.63
N ALA A 169 3.75 5.67 1.80
CA ALA A 169 3.74 5.20 0.41
C ALA A 169 4.89 5.81 -0.42
N ARG A 170 5.21 7.09 -0.22
CA ARG A 170 6.34 7.76 -0.86
C ARG A 170 7.67 7.16 -0.42
N VAL A 171 7.89 7.04 0.89
CA VAL A 171 9.13 6.46 1.44
C VAL A 171 9.36 5.05 0.91
N ALA A 172 8.31 4.22 0.79
CA ALA A 172 8.42 2.90 0.17
C ALA A 172 8.85 2.98 -1.31
N GLY A 173 8.28 3.91 -2.08
CA GLY A 173 8.68 4.19 -3.46
C GLY A 173 10.14 4.63 -3.58
N ASP A 174 10.58 5.54 -2.72
CA ASP A 174 11.96 6.06 -2.68
C ASP A 174 12.96 4.97 -2.30
N ALA A 175 12.61 4.11 -1.33
CA ALA A 175 13.45 2.98 -0.97
C ALA A 175 13.63 2.01 -2.15
N LEU A 176 12.57 1.73 -2.91
CA LEU A 176 12.66 0.92 -4.13
C LEU A 176 13.49 1.62 -5.22
N ALA A 177 13.38 2.95 -5.35
CA ALA A 177 14.20 3.73 -6.27
C ALA A 177 15.69 3.66 -5.92
N ALA A 178 16.03 3.75 -4.63
CA ALA A 178 17.41 3.59 -4.15
C ALA A 178 17.99 2.20 -4.45
N LEU A 179 17.14 1.19 -4.58
CA LEU A 179 17.50 -0.14 -5.05
C LEU A 179 17.50 -0.28 -6.57
N GLY A 180 17.25 0.80 -7.33
CA GLY A 180 17.16 0.78 -8.78
C GLY A 180 15.91 0.08 -9.33
N ILE A 181 14.87 -0.06 -8.53
CA ILE A 181 13.62 -0.75 -8.90
C ILE A 181 12.55 0.28 -9.27
N PRO A 182 12.16 0.39 -10.55
CA PRO A 182 11.00 1.18 -10.97
C PRO A 182 9.74 0.67 -10.28
N ALA A 183 9.05 1.53 -9.55
CA ALA A 183 7.87 1.11 -8.79
C ALA A 183 6.85 2.24 -8.60
N LEU A 184 5.60 1.85 -8.48
CA LEU A 184 4.50 2.70 -8.03
C LEU A 184 3.64 1.98 -7.00
N VAL A 185 3.02 2.77 -6.14
CA VAL A 185 2.07 2.33 -5.12
C VAL A 185 0.67 2.72 -5.55
N PHE A 186 -0.30 1.83 -5.42
CA PHE A 186 -1.68 2.06 -5.83
C PHE A 186 -2.69 1.62 -4.76
N ASP A 187 -3.89 2.21 -4.81
CA ASP A 187 -5.02 1.85 -3.95
C ASP A 187 -5.84 0.69 -4.55
N GLU A 188 -6.85 0.23 -3.81
CA GLU A 188 -7.77 -0.86 -4.21
C GLU A 188 -8.53 -0.57 -5.52
N THR A 189 -8.62 0.69 -5.93
CA THR A 189 -9.25 1.09 -7.20
C THR A 189 -8.25 1.13 -8.37
N GLY A 190 -6.96 0.89 -8.10
CA GLY A 190 -5.87 1.02 -9.06
C GLY A 190 -5.43 2.47 -9.31
N LYS A 191 -5.82 3.40 -8.44
CA LYS A 191 -5.32 4.77 -8.47
C LYS A 191 -3.92 4.82 -7.89
N VAL A 192 -2.99 5.47 -8.58
CA VAL A 192 -1.61 5.65 -8.12
C VAL A 192 -1.57 6.65 -6.95
N LEU A 193 -1.00 6.22 -5.84
CA LEU A 193 -0.79 7.03 -4.65
C LEU A 193 0.60 7.67 -4.65
N SER A 194 1.60 6.94 -5.16
CA SER A 194 2.97 7.39 -5.31
C SER A 194 3.64 6.63 -6.44
N ALA A 195 4.53 7.27 -7.15
CA ALA A 195 5.41 6.66 -8.15
C ALA A 195 6.83 7.18 -7.93
N ASN A 196 7.84 6.36 -8.16
CA ASN A 196 9.20 6.82 -8.13
C ASN A 196 9.66 7.29 -9.54
N ALA A 197 10.70 8.12 -9.57
CA ALA A 197 11.20 8.69 -10.83
C ALA A 197 11.55 7.62 -11.87
N LEU A 198 12.04 6.45 -11.44
CA LEU A 198 12.43 5.37 -12.36
C LEU A 198 11.23 4.84 -13.16
N ILE A 199 10.05 4.67 -12.54
CA ILE A 199 8.87 4.18 -13.28
C ILE A 199 8.22 5.29 -14.11
N GLU A 200 8.36 6.55 -13.69
CA GLU A 200 7.89 7.72 -14.47
C GLU A 200 8.64 7.86 -15.79
N GLU A 201 9.94 7.55 -15.80
CA GLU A 201 10.79 7.55 -16.98
C GLU A 201 10.51 6.40 -17.94
N MET A 202 9.80 5.34 -17.49
CA MET A 202 9.51 4.16 -18.30
C MET A 202 8.37 4.37 -19.31
N THR A 203 8.40 5.46 -20.05
CA THR A 203 7.36 5.83 -21.03
C THR A 203 7.18 4.81 -22.17
N GLY A 204 8.15 3.94 -22.42
CA GLY A 204 8.06 2.82 -23.35
C GLY A 204 7.11 1.71 -22.89
N TYR A 205 6.95 1.51 -21.59
CA TYR A 205 6.18 0.41 -20.99
C TYR A 205 4.93 0.86 -20.28
N VAL A 206 4.96 2.05 -19.67
CA VAL A 206 3.90 2.59 -18.83
C VAL A 206 3.22 3.77 -19.52
N HIS A 207 1.91 3.82 -19.46
CA HIS A 207 1.10 4.91 -19.96
C HIS A 207 0.28 5.52 -18.83
N TRP A 208 0.54 6.78 -18.52
CA TRP A 208 -0.20 7.53 -17.52
C TRP A 208 -1.58 7.94 -18.05
N ARG A 209 -2.60 7.65 -17.29
CA ARG A 209 -4.01 7.92 -17.61
C ARG A 209 -4.57 9.04 -16.74
N ALA A 210 -5.68 9.60 -17.14
CA ALA A 210 -6.43 10.54 -16.30
C ALA A 210 -6.80 9.93 -14.95
N PHE A 211 -6.97 10.80 -13.94
CA PHE A 211 -7.34 10.43 -12.57
C PHE A 211 -6.27 9.59 -11.84
N ASP A 212 -5.00 9.88 -12.08
CA ASP A 212 -3.85 9.20 -11.45
C ASP A 212 -3.89 7.67 -11.65
N ARG A 213 -4.32 7.21 -12.80
CA ARG A 213 -4.31 5.79 -13.16
C ARG A 213 -3.15 5.48 -14.11
N VAL A 214 -2.74 4.22 -14.10
CA VAL A 214 -1.70 3.72 -14.97
C VAL A 214 -2.25 2.56 -15.81
N SER A 215 -1.72 2.40 -17.02
CA SER A 215 -1.90 1.22 -17.85
C SER A 215 -0.57 0.82 -18.46
N LEU A 216 -0.43 -0.46 -18.79
CA LEU A 216 0.74 -0.94 -19.51
C LEU A 216 0.48 -0.83 -21.02
N LYS A 217 1.54 -0.51 -21.80
CA LYS A 217 1.43 -0.43 -23.27
C LYS A 217 1.16 -1.81 -23.87
N ASP A 218 1.77 -2.85 -23.33
CA ASP A 218 1.44 -4.23 -23.68
C ASP A 218 0.00 -4.54 -23.21
N ARG A 219 -0.89 -4.77 -24.18
CA ARG A 219 -2.32 -4.99 -23.94
C ARG A 219 -2.58 -6.26 -23.10
N ALA A 220 -1.79 -7.30 -23.31
CA ALA A 220 -1.93 -8.55 -22.54
C ALA A 220 -1.48 -8.36 -21.08
N ALA A 221 -0.34 -7.68 -20.88
CA ALA A 221 0.14 -7.32 -19.56
C ALA A 221 -0.81 -6.35 -18.84
N ASP A 222 -1.43 -5.38 -19.53
CA ASP A 222 -2.42 -4.48 -18.96
C ASP A 222 -3.67 -5.21 -18.46
N GLN A 223 -4.15 -6.23 -19.20
CA GLN A 223 -5.25 -7.07 -18.75
C GLN A 223 -4.88 -7.86 -17.48
N LEU A 224 -3.65 -8.37 -17.40
CA LEU A 224 -3.16 -9.08 -16.20
C LEU A 224 -3.02 -8.14 -15.01
N LEU A 225 -2.55 -6.90 -15.22
CA LEU A 225 -2.47 -5.87 -14.19
C LEU A 225 -3.87 -5.55 -13.62
N ARG A 226 -4.84 -5.27 -14.49
CA ARG A 226 -6.23 -5.00 -14.08
C ARG A 226 -6.85 -6.18 -13.34
N GLY A 227 -6.61 -7.41 -13.82
CA GLY A 227 -7.07 -8.63 -13.16
C GLY A 227 -6.42 -8.83 -11.77
N ALA A 228 -5.15 -8.47 -11.62
CA ALA A 228 -4.46 -8.52 -10.33
C ALA A 228 -5.02 -7.47 -9.34
N ILE A 229 -5.25 -6.24 -9.80
CA ILE A 229 -5.83 -5.16 -8.97
C ILE A 229 -7.24 -5.53 -8.53
N ALA A 230 -8.09 -6.05 -9.43
CA ALA A 230 -9.48 -6.37 -9.12
C ALA A 230 -9.68 -7.41 -8.01
N ILE A 231 -8.67 -8.21 -7.73
CA ILE A 231 -8.74 -9.27 -6.70
C ILE A 231 -7.77 -9.04 -5.53
N ILE A 232 -7.10 -7.88 -5.48
CA ILE A 232 -5.99 -7.64 -4.54
C ILE A 232 -6.44 -7.78 -3.09
N ASP A 233 -7.67 -7.37 -2.77
CA ASP A 233 -8.26 -7.44 -1.43
C ASP A 233 -8.91 -8.80 -1.13
N SER A 234 -8.93 -9.71 -2.09
CA SER A 234 -9.48 -11.05 -1.89
C SER A 234 -8.40 -12.02 -1.40
N GLU A 235 -8.83 -13.13 -0.77
CA GLU A 235 -7.91 -14.22 -0.40
C GLU A 235 -7.14 -14.77 -1.62
N LYS A 236 -7.74 -14.73 -2.81
CA LYS A 236 -7.11 -15.15 -4.07
C LYS A 236 -6.03 -14.18 -4.56
N GLY A 237 -6.05 -12.92 -4.12
CA GLY A 237 -5.06 -11.87 -4.43
C GLY A 237 -3.86 -11.85 -3.47
N SER A 238 -3.73 -12.82 -2.59
CA SER A 238 -2.77 -12.79 -1.48
C SER A 238 -1.30 -12.97 -1.84
N GLY A 239 -0.99 -13.41 -3.06
CA GLY A 239 0.38 -13.66 -3.51
C GLY A 239 0.88 -12.63 -4.52
N VAL A 240 2.21 -12.50 -4.63
CA VAL A 240 2.85 -11.70 -5.69
C VAL A 240 2.48 -12.30 -7.05
N ARG A 241 2.03 -11.45 -7.97
CA ARG A 241 1.75 -11.83 -9.35
C ARG A 241 2.78 -11.22 -10.27
N SER A 242 3.49 -12.07 -10.99
CA SER A 242 4.53 -11.65 -11.92
C SER A 242 4.15 -12.06 -13.35
N PHE A 243 4.29 -11.12 -14.28
CA PHE A 243 4.02 -11.38 -15.70
C PHE A 243 4.94 -10.53 -16.59
N PRO A 244 5.29 -11.05 -17.79
CA PRO A 244 6.15 -10.31 -18.71
C PRO A 244 5.41 -9.14 -19.35
N ILE A 245 6.15 -8.06 -19.58
CA ILE A 245 5.74 -6.93 -20.42
C ILE A 245 6.65 -6.93 -21.62
N ARG A 246 6.07 -6.99 -22.81
CA ARG A 246 6.80 -6.95 -24.08
C ARG A 246 6.66 -5.55 -24.67
N ASP A 247 7.74 -4.92 -24.99
CA ASP A 247 7.73 -3.74 -25.83
C ASP A 247 8.02 -4.21 -27.26
N ALA A 248 7.13 -3.87 -28.18
CA ALA A 248 7.30 -4.21 -29.59
C ALA A 248 8.47 -3.47 -30.25
N GLU A 249 8.92 -2.36 -29.66
CA GLU A 249 9.97 -1.49 -30.16
C GLU A 249 11.29 -1.59 -29.35
N ALA A 250 11.27 -2.21 -28.16
CA ALA A 250 12.45 -2.34 -27.31
C ALA A 250 13.05 -3.76 -27.35
N GLU A 251 14.37 -3.82 -27.34
CA GLU A 251 15.13 -5.08 -27.29
C GLU A 251 15.01 -5.81 -25.93
N SER A 252 14.41 -5.17 -24.91
CA SER A 252 14.36 -5.71 -23.56
C SER A 252 12.95 -6.11 -23.12
N THR A 253 12.82 -7.32 -22.61
CA THR A 253 11.61 -7.77 -21.92
C THR A 253 11.67 -7.32 -20.47
N MET A 254 10.55 -6.74 -19.97
CA MET A 254 10.37 -6.40 -18.56
C MET A 254 9.47 -7.42 -17.89
N VAL A 255 9.61 -7.59 -16.58
CA VAL A 255 8.65 -8.32 -15.75
C VAL A 255 8.00 -7.35 -14.79
N ALA A 256 6.67 -7.31 -14.82
CA ALA A 256 5.87 -6.63 -13.83
C ALA A 256 5.60 -7.55 -12.64
N HIS A 257 5.74 -7.03 -11.44
CA HIS A 257 5.41 -7.68 -10.19
C HIS A 257 4.33 -6.88 -9.49
N VAL A 258 3.14 -7.42 -9.35
CA VAL A 258 2.06 -6.86 -8.53
C VAL A 258 2.16 -7.50 -7.14
N ILE A 259 2.57 -6.70 -6.18
CA ILE A 259 2.84 -7.11 -4.80
C ILE A 259 1.72 -6.59 -3.92
N PRO A 260 0.82 -7.43 -3.39
CA PRO A 260 -0.20 -6.98 -2.46
C PRO A 260 0.42 -6.51 -1.15
N VAL A 261 0.04 -5.33 -0.69
CA VAL A 261 0.44 -4.81 0.62
C VAL A 261 -0.63 -5.21 1.61
N ARG A 262 -0.28 -6.10 2.52
CA ARG A 262 -1.15 -6.52 3.62
C ARG A 262 -0.86 -5.67 4.83
N LEU A 263 -1.80 -4.84 5.15
CA LEU A 263 -1.76 -4.02 6.34
C LEU A 263 -2.74 -4.58 7.35
N SER A 264 -2.50 -4.29 8.63
CA SER A 264 -3.45 -4.75 9.63
C SER A 264 -4.84 -4.26 9.23
N ALA A 265 -5.85 -5.12 9.32
CA ALA A 265 -7.24 -4.84 8.93
C ALA A 265 -7.88 -3.66 9.71
N ARG A 266 -7.10 -2.97 10.54
CA ARG A 266 -7.51 -1.88 11.42
C ARG A 266 -7.12 -0.50 10.94
N ASP A 267 -6.27 -0.38 9.92
CA ASP A 267 -5.88 0.94 9.40
C ASP A 267 -6.90 1.43 8.37
N VAL A 268 -7.88 2.18 8.85
CA VAL A 268 -8.96 2.74 8.04
C VAL A 268 -8.49 3.83 7.07
N PHE A 269 -7.29 4.39 7.30
CA PHE A 269 -6.70 5.44 6.46
C PHE A 269 -5.74 4.88 5.42
N LEU A 270 -5.32 3.63 5.57
CA LEU A 270 -4.33 3.03 4.69
C LEU A 270 -4.99 2.55 3.41
N ARG A 271 -4.61 3.19 2.33
CA ARG A 271 -5.15 2.94 0.99
C ARG A 271 -4.19 2.22 0.06
N CYS A 272 -2.99 1.92 0.55
CA CYS A 272 -2.02 1.16 -0.24
C CYS A 272 -2.51 -0.29 -0.36
N ALA A 273 -3.10 -0.63 -1.49
CA ALA A 273 -3.50 -2.01 -1.78
C ALA A 273 -2.35 -2.82 -2.35
N GLY A 274 -1.44 -2.19 -3.10
CA GLY A 274 -0.33 -2.89 -3.70
C GLY A 274 0.75 -2.00 -4.27
N VAL A 275 1.84 -2.66 -4.61
CA VAL A 275 2.99 -2.09 -5.32
C VAL A 275 3.10 -2.77 -6.69
N LEU A 276 3.20 -1.98 -7.75
CA LEU A 276 3.67 -2.44 -9.03
C LEU A 276 5.17 -2.14 -9.11
N ALA A 277 5.99 -3.18 -9.16
CA ALA A 277 7.42 -3.07 -9.39
C ALA A 277 7.78 -3.68 -10.74
N MET A 278 8.81 -3.14 -11.40
CA MET A 278 9.24 -3.63 -12.71
C MET A 278 10.72 -4.00 -12.67
N THR A 279 11.06 -5.15 -13.27
CA THR A 279 12.44 -5.62 -13.37
C THR A 279 12.76 -5.97 -14.83
N ALA A 280 13.94 -5.56 -15.29
CA ALA A 280 14.40 -5.90 -16.64
C ALA A 280 14.86 -7.36 -16.69
N VAL A 281 14.44 -8.08 -17.73
CA VAL A 281 15.04 -9.37 -18.07
C VAL A 281 16.31 -9.10 -18.88
N THR A 282 17.37 -8.82 -18.16
CA THR A 282 18.70 -8.61 -18.78
C THR A 282 19.56 -9.84 -18.58
N ALA A 283 20.45 -10.09 -19.54
CA ALA A 283 21.51 -11.06 -19.31
C ALA A 283 22.27 -10.68 -18.04
N PRO A 284 22.66 -11.65 -17.21
CA PRO A 284 23.37 -11.39 -15.98
C PRO A 284 24.63 -10.55 -16.27
N ARG A 285 24.77 -9.39 -15.65
CA ARG A 285 26.02 -8.62 -15.73
C ARG A 285 27.03 -9.23 -14.77
N ALA A 286 28.25 -9.41 -15.25
CA ALA A 286 29.32 -9.86 -14.38
C ALA A 286 29.69 -8.75 -13.37
N PRO A 287 29.94 -9.06 -12.10
CA PRO A 287 30.33 -8.07 -11.12
C PRO A 287 31.69 -7.43 -11.46
N PRO A 288 32.02 -6.25 -10.91
CA PRO A 288 33.34 -5.64 -11.08
C PRO A 288 34.47 -6.58 -10.65
N VAL A 289 35.60 -6.53 -11.36
CA VAL A 289 36.75 -7.42 -11.10
C VAL A 289 37.26 -7.27 -9.67
N GLU A 290 37.32 -6.01 -9.19
CA GLU A 290 37.79 -5.63 -7.86
C GLU A 290 36.92 -6.27 -6.76
N LEU A 291 35.61 -6.31 -6.97
CA LEU A 291 34.68 -6.94 -6.03
C LEU A 291 34.89 -8.46 -5.97
N VAL A 292 34.97 -9.09 -7.14
CA VAL A 292 35.18 -10.54 -7.25
C VAL A 292 36.51 -10.94 -6.62
N GLN A 293 37.54 -10.12 -6.87
CA GLN A 293 38.88 -10.30 -6.30
C GLN A 293 38.86 -10.23 -4.78
N SER A 294 38.20 -9.21 -4.23
CA SER A 294 38.13 -8.97 -2.77
C SER A 294 37.30 -10.03 -2.04
N LEU A 295 36.20 -10.51 -2.64
CA LEU A 295 35.32 -11.47 -1.98
C LEU A 295 35.91 -12.88 -1.85
N PHE A 296 36.77 -13.27 -2.82
CA PHE A 296 37.23 -14.65 -2.94
C PHE A 296 38.77 -14.78 -2.93
N ASP A 297 39.50 -13.74 -2.55
CA ASP A 297 40.97 -13.68 -2.56
C ASP A 297 41.57 -14.15 -3.91
N LEU A 298 40.93 -13.75 -5.01
CA LEU A 298 41.40 -14.08 -6.34
C LEU A 298 42.54 -13.20 -6.78
N THR A 299 43.49 -13.79 -7.50
CA THR A 299 44.48 -12.97 -8.21
C THR A 299 43.82 -12.12 -9.32
N PRO A 300 44.43 -11.00 -9.75
CA PRO A 300 43.85 -10.18 -10.81
C PRO A 300 43.47 -10.96 -12.06
N THR A 301 44.25 -11.97 -12.42
CA THR A 301 44.00 -12.81 -13.60
C THR A 301 42.83 -13.78 -13.35
N GLU A 302 42.78 -14.41 -12.20
CA GLU A 302 41.68 -15.28 -11.81
C GLU A 302 40.34 -14.49 -11.74
N ALA A 303 40.34 -13.28 -11.18
CA ALA A 303 39.16 -12.42 -11.13
C ALA A 303 38.67 -12.02 -12.53
N ARG A 304 39.58 -11.70 -13.48
CA ARG A 304 39.23 -11.44 -14.89
C ARG A 304 38.65 -12.65 -15.57
N VAL A 305 39.21 -13.85 -15.36
CA VAL A 305 38.68 -15.12 -15.88
C VAL A 305 37.31 -15.41 -15.33
N ALA A 306 37.13 -15.28 -13.99
CA ALA A 306 35.85 -15.49 -13.32
C ALA A 306 34.76 -14.54 -13.86
N ARG A 307 35.07 -13.26 -14.03
CA ARG A 307 34.18 -12.28 -14.63
C ARG A 307 33.83 -12.60 -16.09
N SER A 308 34.79 -13.05 -16.86
CA SER A 308 34.57 -13.43 -18.28
C SER A 308 33.63 -14.62 -18.38
N LEU A 309 33.77 -15.64 -17.51
CA LEU A 309 32.83 -16.76 -17.38
C LEU A 309 31.44 -16.27 -16.99
N ALA A 310 31.33 -15.36 -16.01
CA ALA A 310 30.06 -14.79 -15.59
C ALA A 310 29.39 -13.92 -16.68
N SER A 311 30.16 -13.42 -17.64
CA SER A 311 29.67 -12.72 -18.84
C SER A 311 29.26 -13.68 -19.98
N GLY A 312 29.29 -15.00 -19.74
CA GLY A 312 28.90 -16.02 -20.73
C GLY A 312 30.00 -16.43 -21.72
N LYS A 313 31.26 -16.01 -21.52
CA LYS A 313 32.37 -16.43 -22.40
C LYS A 313 32.78 -17.85 -22.07
N THR A 314 33.14 -18.61 -23.14
CA THR A 314 33.72 -19.94 -22.99
C THR A 314 35.21 -19.85 -22.64
N VAL A 315 35.80 -20.97 -22.22
CA VAL A 315 37.26 -21.06 -21.96
C VAL A 315 38.05 -20.77 -23.22
N GLU A 316 37.54 -21.17 -24.37
CA GLU A 316 38.07 -20.94 -25.69
C GLU A 316 38.06 -19.44 -26.03
N ASP A 317 36.96 -18.75 -25.80
CA ASP A 317 36.83 -17.30 -26.02
C ASP A 317 37.83 -16.53 -25.15
N ILE A 318 37.92 -16.91 -23.85
CA ILE A 318 38.85 -16.27 -22.90
C ILE A 318 40.33 -16.47 -23.31
N ALA A 319 40.65 -17.64 -23.83
CA ALA A 319 42.00 -17.92 -24.31
C ALA A 319 42.34 -17.08 -25.56
N SER A 320 41.37 -17.01 -26.49
CA SER A 320 41.51 -16.20 -27.71
C SER A 320 41.64 -14.72 -27.39
N ASP A 321 40.78 -14.18 -26.57
CA ASP A 321 40.77 -12.75 -26.18
C ASP A 321 42.00 -12.35 -25.39
N GLY A 322 42.50 -13.26 -24.55
CA GLY A 322 43.70 -13.04 -23.72
C GLY A 322 45.01 -13.33 -24.41
N GLY A 323 45.00 -13.89 -25.62
CA GLY A 323 46.23 -14.31 -26.33
C GLY A 323 47.04 -15.38 -25.56
N VAL A 324 46.36 -16.22 -24.79
CA VAL A 324 46.99 -17.23 -23.93
C VAL A 324 46.53 -18.65 -24.33
N SER A 325 47.26 -19.66 -23.87
CA SER A 325 46.88 -21.03 -24.16
C SER A 325 45.61 -21.46 -23.39
N LEU A 326 44.81 -22.37 -23.99
CA LEU A 326 43.66 -23.01 -23.33
C LEU A 326 44.05 -23.61 -21.98
N ASN A 327 45.25 -24.18 -21.89
CA ASN A 327 45.74 -24.80 -20.67
C ASN A 327 45.97 -23.78 -19.55
N THR A 328 46.44 -22.59 -19.91
CA THR A 328 46.62 -21.45 -18.99
C THR A 328 45.28 -21.01 -18.42
N VAL A 329 44.26 -20.84 -19.28
CA VAL A 329 42.90 -20.46 -18.82
C VAL A 329 42.30 -21.53 -17.92
N ARG A 330 42.44 -22.83 -18.27
CA ARG A 330 41.98 -23.95 -17.44
C ARG A 330 42.64 -23.96 -16.07
N THR A 331 43.91 -23.57 -15.97
CA THR A 331 44.62 -23.46 -14.70
C THR A 331 44.01 -22.33 -13.84
N HIS A 332 43.74 -21.19 -14.43
CA HIS A 332 43.06 -20.09 -13.71
C HIS A 332 41.62 -20.49 -13.27
N VAL A 333 40.87 -21.17 -14.14
CA VAL A 333 39.53 -21.68 -13.79
C VAL A 333 39.59 -22.62 -12.58
N ARG A 334 40.59 -23.53 -12.51
CA ARG A 334 40.77 -24.38 -11.31
C ARG A 334 41.06 -23.55 -10.06
N GLY A 335 41.89 -22.50 -10.17
CA GLY A 335 42.13 -21.56 -9.09
C GLY A 335 40.88 -20.86 -8.60
N VAL A 336 40.05 -20.38 -9.55
CA VAL A 336 38.74 -19.78 -9.24
C VAL A 336 37.83 -20.77 -8.52
N LEU A 337 37.66 -21.98 -9.06
CA LEU A 337 36.84 -23.03 -8.44
C LEU A 337 37.28 -23.31 -6.99
N ALA A 338 38.61 -23.51 -6.79
CA ALA A 338 39.16 -23.80 -5.45
C ALA A 338 38.89 -22.67 -4.46
N LYS A 339 39.03 -21.40 -4.87
CA LYS A 339 38.89 -20.24 -3.99
C LYS A 339 37.43 -19.83 -3.75
N THR A 340 36.56 -20.07 -4.71
CA THR A 340 35.11 -19.81 -4.57
C THR A 340 34.37 -20.96 -3.86
N GLY A 341 35.02 -22.13 -3.68
CA GLY A 341 34.38 -23.32 -3.15
C GLY A 341 33.39 -23.99 -4.11
N CYS A 342 33.39 -23.61 -5.38
CA CYS A 342 32.52 -24.18 -6.40
C CYS A 342 33.13 -25.44 -7.03
N GLY A 343 32.31 -26.44 -7.31
CA GLY A 343 32.74 -27.68 -7.97
C GLY A 343 32.73 -27.57 -9.51
N ARG A 344 31.94 -26.67 -10.08
CA ARG A 344 31.71 -26.54 -11.54
C ARG A 344 31.71 -25.06 -11.97
N GLN A 345 32.07 -24.81 -13.22
CA GLN A 345 32.02 -23.47 -13.81
C GLN A 345 30.63 -22.83 -13.74
N VAL A 346 29.57 -23.60 -13.96
CA VAL A 346 28.19 -23.14 -13.88
C VAL A 346 27.85 -22.59 -12.48
N GLU A 347 28.42 -23.20 -11.44
CA GLU A 347 28.22 -22.74 -10.06
C GLU A 347 28.93 -21.41 -9.80
N VAL A 348 30.13 -21.18 -10.38
CA VAL A 348 30.81 -19.89 -10.34
C VAL A 348 29.99 -18.82 -11.07
N VAL A 349 29.45 -19.15 -12.24
CA VAL A 349 28.57 -18.22 -12.99
C VAL A 349 27.35 -17.87 -12.15
N ALA A 350 26.66 -18.85 -11.58
CA ALA A 350 25.47 -18.63 -10.73
C ALA A 350 25.82 -17.79 -9.48
N LEU A 351 26.94 -18.08 -8.82
CA LEU A 351 27.40 -17.34 -7.66
C LEU A 351 27.67 -15.87 -7.99
N LEU A 352 28.44 -15.59 -9.06
CA LEU A 352 28.81 -14.25 -9.46
C LEU A 352 27.64 -13.45 -10.01
N THR A 353 26.72 -14.07 -10.74
CA THR A 353 25.53 -13.41 -11.25
C THR A 353 24.55 -13.06 -10.10
N GLY A 354 24.46 -13.89 -9.05
CA GLY A 354 23.73 -13.60 -7.83
C GLY A 354 24.26 -12.35 -7.10
N ILE A 355 25.60 -12.20 -7.03
CA ILE A 355 26.26 -11.03 -6.43
C ILE A 355 26.00 -9.76 -7.29
N ALA A 356 26.03 -9.88 -8.60
CA ALA A 356 25.77 -8.76 -9.50
C ALA A 356 24.30 -8.30 -9.43
N ALA A 357 23.35 -9.22 -9.30
CA ALA A 357 21.92 -8.91 -9.17
C ALA A 357 21.62 -8.08 -7.90
N SER A 358 22.29 -8.37 -6.79
CA SER A 358 22.18 -7.58 -5.56
C SER A 358 22.69 -6.15 -5.69
N ARG A 359 23.53 -5.85 -6.67
CA ARG A 359 24.17 -4.54 -6.86
C ARG A 359 23.57 -3.72 -8.02
N ALA A 360 22.89 -4.36 -8.95
CA ALA A 360 22.16 -3.66 -10.03
C ALA A 360 20.99 -2.82 -9.47
N ALA A 361 20.66 -3.01 -8.20
CA ALA A 361 19.71 -2.23 -7.43
C ALA A 361 20.30 -0.95 -6.79
N GLY A 362 21.57 -0.61 -7.00
CA GLY A 362 22.19 0.60 -6.45
C GLY A 362 22.51 1.64 -7.52
N PRO A 363 22.54 2.95 -7.18
CA PRO A 363 22.83 3.99 -8.14
C PRO A 363 24.25 3.81 -8.74
N ASN A 364 24.35 4.00 -10.05
CA ASN A 364 25.65 4.18 -10.71
C ASN A 364 26.33 5.41 -10.09
N LEU A 365 27.24 5.19 -9.16
CA LEU A 365 28.26 6.17 -8.84
C LEU A 365 29.29 6.12 -9.97
N THR A 366 29.02 6.83 -11.05
CA THR A 366 30.03 7.25 -12.01
C THR A 366 30.32 8.70 -11.75
N ASP A 367 31.54 8.95 -11.28
CA ASP A 367 32.37 10.16 -11.30
C ASP A 367 31.70 11.54 -11.23
#